data_b83cecae0e61a6c6b0340741fbf3cc78
#
_entry.id   b83cecae0e61a6c6b0340741fbf3cc78
#
_cell.length_a   1.000
_cell.length_b   1.000
_cell.length_c   1.000
_cell.angle_alpha   90.00
_cell.angle_beta   90.00
_cell.angle_gamma   90.00
#
_symmetry.space_group_name_H-M   'P 1'
#
loop_
_entity.id
_entity.type
_entity.pdbx_description
1 polymer ?
#
loop_
_entity_poly.entity_id
_entity_poly.type
_entity_poly.pdbx_seq_one_letter_code
_entity_poly.pdbx_strand_id
1 'polypeptide(L)'
;VNEREKNIHLWFEMWLTKQDLGIDNIFAEDVIYTESWSPKYNNRQIVKHWFQEWNTRGKVVAWEIKQFFHKGNQTIVEWYFKNEMNNGSIEEFDGISLVEWTKDNKIKSLKEFGCNLNNYNPYEHSDLPEFRDERASWF
;
A
#
# COMPACT_ATOMS: atom_id res chain seq x y z
N VAL A 1 -0.11 -23.00 4.27
CA VAL A 1 -0.19 -21.55 4.05
C VAL A 1 0.73 -21.16 2.91
N ASN A 2 0.23 -20.39 1.98
CA ASN A 2 1.01 -19.90 0.85
C ASN A 2 2.12 -18.96 1.35
N GLU A 3 3.37 -19.22 0.96
CA GLU A 3 4.52 -18.43 1.40
C GLU A 3 4.44 -16.97 0.92
N ARG A 4 3.89 -16.73 -0.26
CA ARG A 4 3.70 -15.38 -0.81
C ARG A 4 2.72 -14.58 0.03
N GLU A 5 1.59 -15.19 0.40
CA GLU A 5 0.60 -14.56 1.30
C GLU A 5 1.21 -14.27 2.67
N LYS A 6 1.99 -15.23 3.19
CA LYS A 6 2.68 -15.07 4.46
C LYS A 6 3.65 -13.87 4.44
N ASN A 7 4.39 -13.68 3.36
CA ASN A 7 5.30 -12.53 3.21
C ASN A 7 4.54 -11.21 3.14
N ILE A 8 3.38 -11.18 2.52
CA ILE A 8 2.54 -9.98 2.48
C ILE A 8 1.97 -9.67 3.87
N HIS A 9 1.47 -10.69 4.58
CA HIS A 9 1.03 -10.53 5.97
C HIS A 9 2.15 -9.98 6.84
N LEU A 10 3.36 -10.50 6.68
CA LEU A 10 4.52 -10.06 7.45
C LEU A 10 4.87 -8.60 7.18
N TRP A 11 4.81 -8.18 5.91
CA TRP A 11 5.04 -6.79 5.53
C TRP A 11 4.04 -5.84 6.19
N PHE A 12 2.75 -6.18 6.17
CA PHE A 12 1.73 -5.37 6.82
C PHE A 12 1.92 -5.34 8.34
N GLU A 13 2.28 -6.47 8.93
CA GLU A 13 2.58 -6.56 10.37
C GLU A 13 3.74 -5.64 10.78
N MET A 14 4.77 -5.51 9.96
CA MET A 14 5.89 -4.60 10.22
C MET A 14 5.41 -3.16 10.41
N TRP A 15 4.47 -2.71 9.58
CA TRP A 15 3.92 -1.35 9.69
C TRP A 15 3.06 -1.18 10.94
N LEU A 16 2.26 -2.18 11.27
CA LEU A 16 1.40 -2.13 12.46
C LEU A 16 2.21 -2.12 13.75
N THR A 17 3.36 -2.78 13.77
CA THR A 17 4.21 -2.91 14.97
C THR A 17 5.40 -1.93 14.98
N LYS A 18 5.66 -1.23 13.89
CA LYS A 18 6.84 -0.39 13.68
C LYS A 18 8.15 -1.18 13.81
N GLN A 19 8.13 -2.46 13.45
CA GLN A 19 9.30 -3.34 13.58
C GLN A 19 9.68 -3.92 12.24
N ASP A 20 10.98 -3.90 11.94
CA ASP A 20 11.54 -4.63 10.81
C ASP A 20 11.59 -6.12 11.19
N LEU A 21 10.66 -6.89 10.67
CA LEU A 21 10.56 -8.33 10.92
C LEU A 21 11.17 -9.13 9.76
N GLY A 22 11.98 -8.50 8.93
CA GLY A 22 12.68 -9.19 7.86
C GLY A 22 12.51 -8.55 6.48
N ILE A 23 12.62 -7.22 6.38
CA ILE A 23 12.61 -6.52 5.08
C ILE A 23 13.63 -7.15 4.13
N ASP A 24 14.84 -7.45 4.63
CA ASP A 24 15.89 -8.05 3.84
C ASP A 24 15.57 -9.47 3.34
N ASN A 25 14.59 -10.12 3.95
CA ASN A 25 14.20 -11.50 3.61
C ASN A 25 13.03 -11.57 2.66
N ILE A 26 12.14 -10.57 2.67
CA ILE A 26 10.91 -10.60 1.86
C ILE A 26 11.03 -9.82 0.55
N PHE A 27 11.93 -8.85 0.48
CA PHE A 27 12.12 -8.03 -0.72
C PHE A 27 13.40 -8.44 -1.47
N ALA A 28 13.33 -8.45 -2.80
CA ALA A 28 14.53 -8.56 -3.62
C ALA A 28 15.39 -7.31 -3.47
N GLU A 29 16.69 -7.46 -3.64
CA GLU A 29 17.64 -6.34 -3.47
C GLU A 29 17.32 -5.17 -4.41
N ASP A 30 16.90 -5.47 -5.64
CA ASP A 30 16.57 -4.51 -6.69
C ASP A 30 15.05 -4.21 -6.80
N VAL A 31 14.30 -4.43 -5.72
CA VAL A 31 12.86 -4.22 -5.69
C VAL A 31 12.48 -2.81 -6.13
N ILE A 32 11.33 -2.70 -6.79
CA ILE A 32 10.68 -1.43 -7.09
C ILE A 32 9.36 -1.39 -6.34
N TYR A 33 9.21 -0.43 -5.44
CA TYR A 33 8.00 -0.23 -4.65
C TYR A 33 7.35 1.09 -5.04
N THR A 34 6.12 1.05 -5.56
CA THR A 34 5.39 2.24 -5.96
C THR A 34 4.16 2.39 -5.08
N GLU A 35 4.09 3.50 -4.35
CA GLU A 35 2.92 3.82 -3.54
C GLU A 35 1.76 4.35 -4.40
N SER A 36 0.56 4.31 -3.83
CA SER A 36 -0.59 5.03 -4.39
C SER A 36 -0.22 6.51 -4.57
N TRP A 37 -0.63 7.07 -5.70
CA TRP A 37 -0.43 8.49 -6.04
C TRP A 37 1.03 8.93 -6.20
N SER A 38 1.93 8.04 -6.59
CA SER A 38 3.23 8.28 -7.24
C SER A 38 4.52 8.03 -6.49
N PRO A 39 4.68 8.17 -5.16
CA PRO A 39 5.99 7.93 -4.56
C PRO A 39 6.54 6.57 -4.94
N LYS A 40 7.82 6.52 -5.29
CA LYS A 40 8.46 5.30 -5.79
C LYS A 40 9.83 5.12 -5.16
N TYR A 41 10.09 3.93 -4.69
CA TYR A 41 11.34 3.57 -4.03
C TYR A 41 12.03 2.49 -4.84
N ASN A 42 13.23 2.79 -5.34
CA ASN A 42 14.05 1.87 -6.11
C ASN A 42 15.09 1.24 -5.20
N ASN A 43 15.08 -0.04 -5.06
CA ASN A 43 15.91 -0.94 -4.27
C ASN A 43 15.48 -1.09 -2.80
N ARG A 44 15.94 -2.20 -2.22
CA ARG A 44 15.56 -2.61 -0.87
C ARG A 44 16.06 -1.66 0.22
N GLN A 45 17.24 -1.09 0.04
CA GLN A 45 17.79 -0.14 1.02
C GLN A 45 16.92 1.10 1.14
N ILE A 46 16.39 1.61 0.03
CA ILE A 46 15.52 2.78 0.03
C ILE A 46 14.15 2.42 0.64
N VAL A 47 13.61 1.24 0.36
CA VAL A 47 12.38 0.77 1.02
C VAL A 47 12.58 0.72 2.53
N LYS A 48 13.71 0.18 2.98
CA LYS A 48 14.03 0.09 4.41
C LYS A 48 14.18 1.47 5.06
N HIS A 49 14.87 2.38 4.38
CA HIS A 49 15.02 3.76 4.85
C HIS A 49 13.66 4.46 4.95
N TRP A 50 12.83 4.36 3.93
CA TRP A 50 11.47 4.89 3.94
C TRP A 50 10.65 4.33 5.09
N PHE A 51 10.68 3.03 5.29
CA PHE A 51 9.99 2.38 6.40
C PHE A 51 10.43 2.98 7.75
N GLN A 52 11.72 3.08 7.98
CA GLN A 52 12.28 3.60 9.24
C GLN A 52 11.92 5.06 9.46
N GLU A 53 12.10 5.90 8.44
CA GLU A 53 11.89 7.33 8.53
C GLU A 53 10.40 7.67 8.67
N TRP A 54 9.54 7.06 7.85
CA TRP A 54 8.10 7.31 7.92
C TRP A 54 7.54 7.01 9.31
N ASN A 55 7.98 5.93 9.94
CA ASN A 55 7.51 5.52 11.25
C ASN A 55 8.00 6.45 12.39
N THR A 56 8.87 7.40 12.12
CA THR A 56 9.19 8.50 13.04
C THR A 56 8.19 9.64 12.95
N ARG A 57 7.41 9.73 11.87
CA ARG A 57 6.47 10.82 11.63
C ARG A 57 5.01 10.45 11.87
N GLY A 58 4.70 9.18 11.96
CA GLY A 58 3.33 8.71 12.14
C GLY A 58 3.27 7.24 12.47
N LYS A 59 2.05 6.71 12.46
CA LYS A 59 1.81 5.29 12.67
C LYS A 59 0.71 4.78 11.75
N VAL A 60 0.84 3.53 11.33
CA VAL A 60 -0.24 2.80 10.66
C VAL A 60 -1.17 2.26 11.75
N VAL A 61 -2.42 2.70 11.74
CA VAL A 61 -3.43 2.30 12.72
C VAL A 61 -4.07 0.98 12.31
N ALA A 62 -4.30 0.81 11.00
CA ALA A 62 -4.89 -0.41 10.46
C ALA A 62 -4.38 -0.65 9.05
N TRP A 63 -4.10 -1.89 8.73
CA TRP A 63 -3.83 -2.33 7.37
C TRP A 63 -4.35 -3.77 7.27
N GLU A 64 -5.60 -3.89 6.83
CA GLU A 64 -6.36 -5.15 6.93
C GLU A 64 -6.47 -5.80 5.56
N ILE A 65 -6.03 -7.03 5.46
CA ILE A 65 -6.11 -7.82 4.24
C ILE A 65 -7.53 -8.39 4.12
N LYS A 66 -8.16 -8.17 2.96
CA LYS A 66 -9.49 -8.71 2.67
C LYS A 66 -9.40 -10.02 1.90
N GLN A 67 -8.59 -10.09 0.85
CA GLN A 67 -8.41 -11.29 0.03
C GLN A 67 -7.21 -11.20 -0.88
N PHE A 68 -6.81 -12.34 -1.43
CA PHE A 68 -5.72 -12.48 -2.37
C PHE A 68 -6.21 -13.07 -3.70
N PHE A 69 -5.55 -12.67 -4.78
CA PHE A 69 -5.70 -13.28 -6.10
C PHE A 69 -4.31 -13.60 -6.64
N HIS A 70 -4.12 -14.81 -7.15
CA HIS A 70 -2.82 -15.26 -7.66
C HIS A 70 -2.92 -15.62 -9.14
N LYS A 71 -1.91 -15.23 -9.92
CA LYS A 71 -1.77 -15.63 -11.31
C LYS A 71 -0.29 -15.66 -11.68
N GLY A 72 0.25 -16.86 -11.95
CA GLY A 72 1.67 -17.00 -12.31
C GLY A 72 2.57 -16.48 -11.18
N ASN A 73 3.47 -15.58 -11.53
CA ASN A 73 4.37 -14.93 -10.57
C ASN A 73 3.80 -13.64 -9.98
N GLN A 74 2.49 -13.46 -10.03
CA GLN A 74 1.83 -12.25 -9.56
C GLN A 74 0.80 -12.56 -8.49
N THR A 75 0.64 -11.63 -7.55
CA THR A 75 -0.40 -11.67 -6.52
C THR A 75 -1.03 -10.30 -6.43
N ILE A 76 -2.36 -10.26 -6.34
CA ILE A 76 -3.09 -9.05 -5.96
C ILE A 76 -3.62 -9.28 -4.55
N VAL A 77 -3.39 -8.31 -3.67
CA VAL A 77 -3.98 -8.29 -2.33
C VAL A 77 -4.88 -7.08 -2.20
N GLU A 78 -6.13 -7.31 -1.81
CA GLU A 78 -7.09 -6.26 -1.51
C GLU A 78 -7.04 -5.96 -0.03
N TRP A 79 -7.04 -4.65 0.33
CA TRP A 79 -6.87 -4.24 1.72
C TRP A 79 -7.59 -2.92 2.04
N TYR A 80 -7.71 -2.68 3.34
CA TYR A 80 -8.14 -1.41 3.93
C TYR A 80 -6.96 -0.83 4.72
N PHE A 81 -6.76 0.49 4.64
CA PHE A 81 -5.63 1.17 5.27
C PHE A 81 -6.07 2.41 6.02
N LYS A 82 -5.43 2.64 7.19
CA LYS A 82 -5.60 3.86 7.96
C LYS A 82 -4.31 4.22 8.66
N ASN A 83 -3.91 5.49 8.59
CA ASN A 83 -2.78 6.01 9.36
C ASN A 83 -3.18 7.22 10.18
N GLU A 84 -2.29 7.59 11.11
CA GLU A 84 -2.39 8.80 11.90
C GLU A 84 -0.97 9.38 12.02
N MET A 85 -0.79 10.60 11.54
CA MET A 85 0.51 11.28 11.58
C MET A 85 0.68 12.06 12.88
N ASN A 86 1.93 12.36 13.26
CA ASN A 86 2.24 13.10 14.48
C ASN A 86 1.63 14.50 14.51
N ASN A 87 1.38 15.08 13.32
CA ASN A 87 0.70 16.39 13.22
C ASN A 87 -0.83 16.30 13.34
N GLY A 88 -1.36 15.09 13.60
CA GLY A 88 -2.80 14.86 13.75
C GLY A 88 -3.55 14.54 12.45
N SER A 89 -2.90 14.60 11.30
CA SER A 89 -3.57 14.24 10.04
C SER A 89 -3.82 12.73 9.97
N ILE A 90 -4.94 12.36 9.36
CA ILE A 90 -5.36 10.97 9.22
C ILE A 90 -5.66 10.72 7.74
N GLU A 91 -5.13 9.61 7.21
CA GLU A 91 -5.51 9.09 5.90
C GLU A 91 -6.20 7.75 6.09
N GLU A 92 -7.22 7.52 5.27
CA GLU A 92 -7.98 6.28 5.31
C GLU A 92 -8.50 5.98 3.91
N PHE A 93 -8.22 4.79 3.39
CA PHE A 93 -8.65 4.42 2.05
C PHE A 93 -8.59 2.91 1.84
N ASP A 94 -9.32 2.43 0.83
CA ASP A 94 -9.21 1.07 0.32
C ASP A 94 -8.16 1.00 -0.78
N GLY A 95 -7.65 -0.17 -1.05
CA GLY A 95 -6.75 -0.35 -2.16
C GLY A 95 -6.44 -1.79 -2.49
N ILE A 96 -5.60 -1.92 -3.50
CA ILE A 96 -4.98 -3.18 -3.85
C ILE A 96 -3.48 -2.95 -4.04
N SER A 97 -2.70 -4.01 -3.82
CA SER A 97 -1.30 -4.06 -4.23
C SER A 97 -1.13 -5.14 -5.29
N LEU A 98 -0.45 -4.79 -6.38
CA LEU A 98 -0.01 -5.75 -7.40
C LEU A 98 1.43 -6.11 -7.10
N VAL A 99 1.67 -7.37 -6.78
CA VAL A 99 2.98 -7.88 -6.36
C VAL A 99 3.51 -8.84 -7.42
N GLU A 100 4.75 -8.63 -7.87
CA GLU A 100 5.48 -9.58 -8.68
C GLU A 100 6.55 -10.25 -7.82
N TRP A 101 6.73 -11.57 -8.02
CA TRP A 101 7.61 -12.40 -7.20
C TRP A 101 8.82 -12.86 -7.98
N THR A 102 9.95 -13.00 -7.29
CA THR A 102 11.10 -13.76 -7.79
C THR A 102 10.80 -15.26 -7.67
N LYS A 103 11.70 -16.10 -8.22
CA LYS A 103 11.56 -17.56 -8.14
C LYS A 103 11.61 -18.08 -6.69
N ASP A 104 12.30 -17.37 -5.80
CA ASP A 104 12.38 -17.72 -4.37
C ASP A 104 11.35 -16.97 -3.52
N ASN A 105 10.28 -16.49 -4.14
CA ASN A 105 9.15 -15.85 -3.46
C ASN A 105 9.53 -14.58 -2.69
N LYS A 106 10.50 -13.84 -3.20
CA LYS A 106 10.77 -12.47 -2.75
C LYS A 106 10.00 -11.48 -3.60
N ILE A 107 9.64 -10.36 -3.02
CA ILE A 107 8.91 -9.31 -3.74
C ILE A 107 9.89 -8.62 -4.71
N LYS A 108 9.65 -8.79 -6.00
CA LYS A 108 10.41 -8.16 -7.08
C LYS A 108 9.91 -6.76 -7.37
N SER A 109 8.59 -6.57 -7.36
CA SER A 109 7.95 -5.27 -7.47
C SER A 109 6.62 -5.30 -6.73
N LEU A 110 6.24 -4.13 -6.22
CA LEU A 110 4.94 -3.96 -5.59
C LEU A 110 4.41 -2.59 -6.00
N LYS A 111 3.18 -2.53 -6.45
CA LYS A 111 2.53 -1.28 -6.82
C LYS A 111 1.16 -1.20 -6.17
N GLU A 112 0.92 -0.10 -5.46
CA GLU A 112 -0.33 0.14 -4.75
C GLU A 112 -1.27 1.02 -5.58
N PHE A 113 -2.57 0.71 -5.48
CA PHE A 113 -3.64 1.46 -6.14
C PHE A 113 -4.70 1.74 -5.08
N GLY A 114 -4.71 2.97 -4.58
CA GLY A 114 -5.67 3.38 -3.56
C GLY A 114 -6.97 3.90 -4.17
N CYS A 115 -8.03 3.82 -3.36
CA CYS A 115 -9.34 4.36 -3.71
C CYS A 115 -9.96 4.98 -2.46
N ASN A 116 -10.47 6.21 -2.58
CA ASN A 116 -11.10 6.89 -1.47
C ASN A 116 -12.33 6.12 -0.96
N LEU A 117 -12.54 6.12 0.34
CA LEU A 117 -13.73 5.54 0.97
C LEU A 117 -14.95 6.43 0.78
N ASN A 118 -14.75 7.73 0.79
CA ASN A 118 -15.83 8.72 0.76
C ASN A 118 -16.30 8.94 -0.68
N ASN A 119 -16.95 7.95 -1.24
CA ASN A 119 -17.49 8.00 -2.58
C ASN A 119 -18.74 8.88 -2.63
N TYR A 120 -18.95 9.55 -3.74
CA TYR A 120 -20.05 10.48 -3.89
C TYR A 120 -20.53 10.54 -5.33
N ASN A 121 -21.74 11.07 -5.51
CA ASN A 121 -22.29 11.32 -6.84
C ASN A 121 -22.07 12.80 -7.20
N PRO A 122 -21.21 13.11 -8.18
CA PRO A 122 -20.97 14.49 -8.58
C PRO A 122 -22.25 15.21 -9.08
N TYR A 123 -23.25 14.46 -9.51
CA TYR A 123 -24.48 14.99 -10.09
C TYR A 123 -25.68 14.94 -9.13
N GLU A 124 -25.42 14.82 -7.82
CA GLU A 124 -26.48 14.67 -6.82
C GLU A 124 -27.45 15.87 -6.78
N HIS A 125 -26.95 17.06 -7.04
CA HIS A 125 -27.73 18.30 -6.87
C HIS A 125 -28.11 18.98 -8.18
N SER A 126 -27.45 18.66 -9.30
CA SER A 126 -27.77 19.26 -10.60
C SER A 126 -27.11 18.47 -11.74
N ASP A 127 -27.35 18.90 -12.98
CA ASP A 127 -26.72 18.31 -14.17
C ASP A 127 -25.25 18.73 -14.34
N LEU A 128 -24.78 19.66 -13.50
CA LEU A 128 -23.37 20.06 -13.48
C LEU A 128 -22.65 19.33 -12.34
N PRO A 129 -21.44 18.80 -12.61
CA PRO A 129 -20.74 18.04 -11.60
C PRO A 129 -20.13 18.92 -10.50
N GLU A 130 -20.22 18.44 -9.26
CA GLU A 130 -19.53 19.01 -8.10
C GLU A 130 -18.51 18.00 -7.59
N PHE A 131 -17.22 18.36 -7.60
CA PHE A 131 -16.14 17.50 -7.17
C PHE A 131 -15.66 17.87 -5.78
N ARG A 132 -15.40 16.85 -4.94
CA ARG A 132 -14.84 17.00 -3.60
C ARG A 132 -13.35 16.73 -3.54
N ASP A 133 -12.80 16.02 -4.53
CA ASP A 133 -11.43 15.54 -4.55
C ASP A 133 -10.74 16.00 -5.83
N GLU A 134 -9.61 16.68 -5.68
CA GLU A 134 -8.81 17.17 -6.80
C GLU A 134 -8.35 16.05 -7.72
N ARG A 135 -8.17 14.84 -7.19
CA ARG A 135 -7.78 13.66 -7.97
C ARG A 135 -8.82 13.24 -8.99
N ALA A 136 -10.04 13.72 -8.86
CA ALA A 136 -11.12 13.43 -9.80
C ALA A 136 -11.47 14.63 -10.70
N SER A 137 -10.72 15.70 -10.64
CA SER A 137 -11.07 16.94 -11.34
C SER A 137 -10.93 16.87 -12.86
N TRP A 138 -10.25 15.85 -13.38
CA TRP A 138 -10.14 15.64 -14.83
C TRP A 138 -11.44 15.12 -15.47
N PHE A 139 -12.37 14.68 -14.70
CA PHE A 139 -13.62 14.07 -15.17
C PHE A 139 -14.53 15.13 -15.88
#